data_161392734b45d67adfdedabc0f7d114d
#
_entry.id   161392734b45d67adfdedabc0f7d114d
#
_cell.length_a   1.000
_cell.length_b   1.000
_cell.length_c   1.000
_cell.angle_alpha   90.00
_cell.angle_beta   90.00
_cell.angle_gamma   90.00
#
_symmetry.space_group_name_H-M   'P 1'
#
loop_
_entity.id
_entity.type
_entity.pdbx_description
1 polymer ?
#
loop_
_entity_poly.entity_id
_entity_poly.type
_entity_poly.pdbx_seq_one_letter_code
_entity_poly.pdbx_strand_id
1 'polypeptide(L)'
;DALPICVDERYITGDAGDYEKFEAWAGAVEQAVGNPLYHWSHLELRRYFGYTGHLTAANARQVWEHCSAVIGGGLSVREILRKSNVTLLCTTDDPADTLEWHQRLAADHTLETKVLPAFRPDKAVNVEKEDFPDYLARLSAAAGVDINGWGSLLAALDNRMDFFAQHGCKVSDHGLDNLRYAPARPEELDGVVRRRLAGETV
;
A
#
# COMPACT_ATOMS: atom_id res chain seq x y z
N ASP A 1 -1.06 14.11 0.48
CA ASP A 1 -1.53 15.41 1.05
C ASP A 1 -0.45 16.49 1.17
N ALA A 2 0.66 16.38 0.44
CA ALA A 2 1.80 17.21 0.77
C ALA A 2 1.81 18.59 0.11
N LEU A 3 1.06 18.84 -0.94
CA LEU A 3 1.11 20.11 -1.65
C LEU A 3 -0.25 20.50 -2.29
N PRO A 4 -1.31 20.76 -1.52
CA PRO A 4 -2.55 21.29 -2.09
C PRO A 4 -2.44 22.77 -2.47
N ILE A 5 -1.23 23.36 -2.49
CA ILE A 5 -1.05 24.78 -2.68
C ILE A 5 -1.05 25.09 -4.17
N CYS A 6 -2.23 25.43 -4.70
CA CYS A 6 -2.42 26.01 -6.04
C CYS A 6 -2.15 25.07 -7.24
N VAL A 7 -2.17 23.75 -7.06
CA VAL A 7 -2.14 22.80 -8.18
C VAL A 7 -3.56 22.28 -8.42
N ASP A 8 -4.06 22.42 -9.65
CA ASP A 8 -5.36 21.90 -10.04
C ASP A 8 -5.39 20.36 -9.88
N GLU A 9 -6.52 19.82 -9.36
CA GLU A 9 -6.70 18.38 -9.11
C GLU A 9 -6.49 17.52 -10.36
N ARG A 10 -6.68 18.08 -11.54
CA ARG A 10 -6.40 17.47 -12.82
C ARG A 10 -4.95 16.95 -12.90
N TYR A 11 -4.00 17.67 -12.29
CA TYR A 11 -2.58 17.30 -12.29
C TYR A 11 -2.18 16.39 -11.10
N ILE A 12 -3.10 16.09 -10.19
CA ILE A 12 -2.84 15.25 -9.01
C ILE A 12 -3.45 13.86 -9.25
N THR A 13 -4.77 13.74 -9.17
CA THR A 13 -5.50 12.48 -9.35
C THR A 13 -6.29 12.42 -10.67
N GLY A 14 -6.38 13.55 -11.40
CA GLY A 14 -7.15 13.66 -12.63
C GLY A 14 -6.44 13.09 -13.87
N ASP A 15 -6.91 13.50 -15.04
CA ASP A 15 -6.61 12.93 -16.35
C ASP A 15 -5.46 13.59 -17.12
N ALA A 16 -4.71 14.50 -16.49
CA ALA A 16 -3.53 15.10 -17.11
C ALA A 16 -2.49 14.04 -17.49
N GLY A 17 -1.76 14.26 -18.58
CA GLY A 17 -0.69 13.37 -19.01
C GLY A 17 0.47 13.30 -18.01
N ASP A 18 1.24 12.22 -18.03
CA ASP A 18 2.32 11.96 -17.06
C ASP A 18 3.34 13.09 -16.99
N TYR A 19 3.74 13.63 -18.14
CA TYR A 19 4.65 14.78 -18.16
C TYR A 19 4.01 16.03 -17.56
N GLU A 20 2.75 16.31 -17.85
CA GLU A 20 2.04 17.48 -17.31
C GLU A 20 1.97 17.39 -15.78
N LYS A 21 1.69 16.19 -15.24
CA LYS A 21 1.72 15.92 -13.79
C LYS A 21 3.10 16.13 -13.20
N PHE A 22 4.13 15.65 -13.89
CA PHE A 22 5.51 15.85 -13.44
C PHE A 22 5.94 17.33 -13.47
N GLU A 23 5.55 18.09 -14.49
CA GLU A 23 5.84 19.53 -14.60
C GLU A 23 5.17 20.32 -13.47
N ALA A 24 3.89 20.01 -13.18
CA ALA A 24 3.18 20.60 -12.05
C ALA A 24 3.85 20.23 -10.70
N TRP A 25 4.30 18.98 -10.55
CA TRP A 25 5.06 18.52 -9.39
C TRP A 25 6.39 19.28 -9.24
N ALA A 26 7.13 19.49 -10.34
CA ALA A 26 8.39 20.22 -10.34
C ALA A 26 8.21 21.66 -9.83
N GLY A 27 7.17 22.37 -10.29
CA GLY A 27 6.84 23.71 -9.82
C GLY A 27 6.42 23.74 -8.34
N ALA A 28 5.70 22.72 -7.88
CA ALA A 28 5.29 22.63 -6.48
C ALA A 28 6.48 22.32 -5.56
N VAL A 29 7.36 21.40 -5.96
CA VAL A 29 8.58 21.04 -5.19
C VAL A 29 9.53 22.22 -5.07
N GLU A 30 9.70 23.01 -6.13
CA GLU A 30 10.54 24.21 -6.10
C GLU A 30 10.17 25.18 -4.96
N GLN A 31 8.89 25.26 -4.63
CA GLN A 31 8.36 26.14 -3.58
C GLN A 31 8.32 25.46 -2.19
N ALA A 32 8.58 24.18 -2.12
CA ALA A 32 8.46 23.37 -0.89
C ALA A 32 9.72 23.35 -0.03
N VAL A 33 10.57 24.36 -0.10
CA VAL A 33 11.79 24.46 0.71
C VAL A 33 11.44 24.38 2.20
N GLY A 34 12.10 23.44 2.91
CA GLY A 34 11.79 23.14 4.31
C GLY A 34 10.78 21.99 4.50
N ASN A 35 10.09 21.57 3.45
CA ASN A 35 9.27 20.36 3.47
C ASN A 35 10.15 19.11 3.21
N PRO A 36 9.97 17.99 3.92
CA PRO A 36 10.72 16.76 3.66
C PRO A 36 10.67 16.29 2.21
N LEU A 37 9.57 16.48 1.49
CA LEU A 37 9.41 16.08 0.09
C LEU A 37 10.36 16.80 -0.85
N TYR A 38 10.69 18.08 -0.58
CA TYR A 38 11.73 18.80 -1.31
C TYR A 38 13.06 18.05 -1.23
N HIS A 39 13.45 17.68 -0.01
CA HIS A 39 14.69 16.97 0.23
C HIS A 39 14.68 15.57 -0.38
N TRP A 40 13.60 14.82 -0.20
CA TRP A 40 13.48 13.44 -0.72
C TRP A 40 13.52 13.41 -2.24
N SER A 41 12.79 14.28 -2.92
CA SER A 41 12.80 14.33 -4.39
C SER A 41 14.20 14.55 -4.95
N HIS A 42 14.97 15.48 -4.37
CA HIS A 42 16.35 15.73 -4.79
C HIS A 42 17.31 14.61 -4.40
N LEU A 43 17.05 13.93 -3.28
CA LEU A 43 17.83 12.76 -2.88
C LEU A 43 17.62 11.58 -3.83
N GLU A 44 16.38 11.33 -4.26
CA GLU A 44 16.01 10.31 -5.24
C GLU A 44 16.65 10.60 -6.60
N LEU A 45 16.53 11.83 -7.09
CA LEU A 45 17.16 12.27 -8.32
C LEU A 45 18.68 12.02 -8.31
N ARG A 46 19.34 12.32 -7.20
CA ARG A 46 20.78 12.09 -7.05
C ARG A 46 21.12 10.59 -6.98
N ARG A 47 20.42 9.83 -6.14
CA ARG A 47 20.77 8.42 -5.85
C ARG A 47 20.50 7.49 -7.01
N TYR A 48 19.33 7.64 -7.62
CA TYR A 48 18.87 6.69 -8.63
C TYR A 48 19.12 7.16 -10.06
N PHE A 49 19.03 8.47 -10.28
CA PHE A 49 19.14 9.05 -11.61
C PHE A 49 20.48 9.76 -11.87
N GLY A 50 21.32 9.97 -10.86
CA GLY A 50 22.59 10.67 -11.02
C GLY A 50 22.44 12.17 -11.31
N TYR A 51 21.26 12.72 -11.09
CA TYR A 51 20.99 14.14 -11.33
C TYR A 51 21.27 14.94 -10.04
N THR A 52 22.19 15.90 -10.11
CA THR A 52 22.66 16.67 -8.94
C THR A 52 22.10 18.11 -8.90
N GLY A 53 21.36 18.53 -9.93
CA GLY A 53 20.72 19.85 -9.98
C GLY A 53 19.45 19.92 -9.11
N HIS A 54 18.93 21.13 -8.96
CA HIS A 54 17.62 21.35 -8.36
C HIS A 54 16.52 21.12 -9.40
N LEU A 55 15.41 20.50 -8.97
CA LEU A 55 14.21 20.37 -9.78
C LEU A 55 13.40 21.67 -9.67
N THR A 56 13.09 22.27 -10.80
CA THR A 56 12.32 23.50 -10.94
C THR A 56 11.32 23.40 -12.09
N ALA A 57 10.32 24.24 -12.12
CA ALA A 57 9.42 24.33 -13.29
C ALA A 57 10.19 24.62 -14.59
N ALA A 58 11.24 25.45 -14.53
CA ALA A 58 12.01 25.84 -15.69
C ALA A 58 12.83 24.70 -16.33
N ASN A 59 13.27 23.72 -15.54
CA ASN A 59 14.05 22.59 -16.03
C ASN A 59 13.32 21.25 -16.04
N ALA A 60 12.03 21.24 -15.74
CA ALA A 60 11.22 20.03 -15.66
C ALA A 60 11.37 19.13 -16.89
N ARG A 61 11.33 19.69 -18.10
CA ARG A 61 11.49 18.92 -19.35
C ARG A 61 12.84 18.20 -19.41
N GLN A 62 13.90 18.89 -19.11
CA GLN A 62 15.25 18.32 -19.11
C GLN A 62 15.38 17.18 -18.09
N VAL A 63 14.85 17.38 -16.89
CA VAL A 63 14.89 16.36 -15.82
C VAL A 63 14.04 15.14 -16.19
N TRP A 64 12.85 15.37 -16.77
CA TRP A 64 11.99 14.30 -17.26
C TRP A 64 12.69 13.42 -18.31
N GLU A 65 13.29 14.04 -19.31
CA GLU A 65 14.01 13.34 -20.39
C GLU A 65 15.21 12.56 -19.84
N HIS A 66 15.96 13.17 -18.92
CA HIS A 66 17.08 12.52 -18.24
C HIS A 66 16.62 11.29 -17.45
N CYS A 67 15.60 11.43 -16.61
CA CYS A 67 15.08 10.33 -15.81
C CYS A 67 14.48 9.21 -16.69
N SER A 68 13.76 9.58 -17.75
CA SER A 68 13.19 8.62 -18.71
C SER A 68 14.28 7.82 -19.41
N ALA A 69 15.38 8.45 -19.79
CA ALA A 69 16.54 7.77 -20.38
C ALA A 69 17.19 6.79 -19.39
N VAL A 70 17.32 7.16 -18.12
CA VAL A 70 17.88 6.27 -17.08
C VAL A 70 16.98 5.06 -16.85
N ILE A 71 15.64 5.26 -16.79
CA ILE A 71 14.66 4.17 -16.68
C ILE A 71 14.76 3.25 -17.89
N GLY A 72 14.75 3.81 -19.10
CA GLY A 72 14.91 3.06 -20.35
C GLY A 72 16.25 2.33 -20.46
N GLY A 73 17.29 2.83 -19.78
CA GLY A 73 18.60 2.23 -19.67
C GLY A 73 18.72 1.07 -18.68
N GLY A 74 17.60 0.67 -18.01
CA GLY A 74 17.54 -0.52 -17.16
C GLY A 74 17.34 -0.26 -15.67
N LEU A 75 17.01 0.96 -15.25
CA LEU A 75 16.64 1.23 -13.86
C LEU A 75 15.25 0.63 -13.56
N SER A 76 15.24 -0.65 -13.26
CA SER A 76 14.04 -1.39 -12.83
C SER A 76 13.82 -1.29 -11.33
N VAL A 77 12.63 -1.72 -10.86
CA VAL A 77 12.35 -1.86 -9.41
C VAL A 77 13.40 -2.75 -8.72
N ARG A 78 13.80 -3.84 -9.35
CA ARG A 78 14.86 -4.73 -8.82
C ARG A 78 16.20 -4.01 -8.68
N GLU A 79 16.57 -3.19 -9.68
CA GLU A 79 17.80 -2.41 -9.64
C GLU A 79 17.75 -1.33 -8.54
N ILE A 80 16.59 -0.72 -8.30
CA ILE A 80 16.38 0.22 -7.18
C ILE A 80 16.58 -0.50 -5.84
N LEU A 81 15.97 -1.68 -5.65
CA LEU A 81 16.12 -2.47 -4.44
C LEU A 81 17.59 -2.86 -4.21
N ARG A 82 18.28 -3.31 -5.26
CA ARG A 82 19.69 -3.66 -5.22
C ARG A 82 20.59 -2.46 -4.85
N LYS A 83 20.40 -1.34 -5.51
CA LYS A 83 21.13 -0.08 -5.22
C LYS A 83 20.88 0.42 -3.79
N SER A 84 19.71 0.13 -3.24
CA SER A 84 19.33 0.51 -1.87
C SER A 84 19.77 -0.51 -0.83
N ASN A 85 20.43 -1.61 -1.22
CA ASN A 85 20.80 -2.72 -0.35
C ASN A 85 19.62 -3.29 0.47
N VAL A 86 18.44 -3.36 -0.13
CA VAL A 86 17.25 -3.90 0.53
C VAL A 86 17.35 -5.42 0.54
N THR A 87 17.60 -6.00 1.70
CA THR A 87 17.69 -7.46 1.88
C THR A 87 16.34 -8.11 2.10
N LEU A 88 15.39 -7.37 2.70
CA LEU A 88 14.04 -7.81 2.99
C LEU A 88 13.08 -6.62 2.93
N LEU A 89 11.90 -6.86 2.36
CA LEU A 89 10.76 -5.94 2.47
C LEU A 89 9.49 -6.74 2.76
N CYS A 90 8.55 -6.12 3.46
CA CYS A 90 7.22 -6.65 3.64
C CYS A 90 6.23 -5.79 2.86
N THR A 91 5.32 -6.44 2.17
CA THR A 91 4.18 -5.80 1.51
C THR A 91 3.04 -5.60 2.51
N THR A 92 1.95 -5.02 2.08
CA THR A 92 0.73 -4.88 2.88
C THR A 92 -0.35 -5.70 2.22
N ASP A 93 -0.79 -6.77 2.88
CA ASP A 93 -1.65 -7.77 2.26
C ASP A 93 -2.91 -8.02 3.09
N ASP A 94 -4.02 -8.15 2.40
CA ASP A 94 -5.32 -8.41 2.99
C ASP A 94 -5.47 -9.91 3.35
N PRO A 95 -6.10 -10.28 4.48
CA PRO A 95 -6.35 -11.68 4.82
C PRO A 95 -6.99 -12.53 3.71
N ALA A 96 -7.77 -11.94 2.82
CA ALA A 96 -8.39 -12.64 1.70
C ALA A 96 -7.48 -12.84 0.48
N ASP A 97 -6.24 -12.32 0.49
CA ASP A 97 -5.31 -12.39 -0.64
C ASP A 97 -4.74 -13.79 -0.83
N THR A 98 -4.53 -14.17 -2.10
CA THR A 98 -3.99 -15.48 -2.47
C THR A 98 -2.49 -15.63 -2.25
N LEU A 99 -1.76 -14.53 -2.10
CA LEU A 99 -0.30 -14.45 -2.01
C LEU A 99 0.44 -15.09 -3.21
N GLU A 100 -0.21 -15.22 -4.35
CA GLU A 100 0.40 -15.87 -5.54
C GLU A 100 1.67 -15.16 -6.02
N TRP A 101 1.71 -13.83 -5.91
CA TRP A 101 2.89 -13.06 -6.29
C TRP A 101 4.07 -13.29 -5.35
N HIS A 102 3.81 -13.47 -4.04
CA HIS A 102 4.84 -13.85 -3.07
C HIS A 102 5.42 -15.22 -3.39
N GLN A 103 4.57 -16.20 -3.76
CA GLN A 103 5.02 -17.51 -4.18
C GLN A 103 5.89 -17.45 -5.44
N ARG A 104 5.49 -16.66 -6.43
CA ARG A 104 6.27 -16.44 -7.66
C ARG A 104 7.61 -15.77 -7.37
N LEU A 105 7.62 -14.72 -6.52
CA LEU A 105 8.85 -14.04 -6.13
C LEU A 105 9.77 -14.92 -5.30
N ALA A 106 9.22 -15.77 -4.42
CA ALA A 106 10.01 -16.73 -3.64
C ALA A 106 10.67 -17.80 -4.52
N ALA A 107 10.08 -18.15 -5.65
CA ALA A 107 10.63 -19.08 -6.63
C ALA A 107 11.64 -18.42 -7.59
N ASP A 108 11.72 -17.12 -7.62
CA ASP A 108 12.64 -16.37 -8.49
C ASP A 108 13.99 -16.14 -7.81
N HIS A 109 14.93 -17.03 -8.08
CA HIS A 109 16.29 -16.96 -7.52
C HIS A 109 17.15 -15.82 -8.10
N THR A 110 16.65 -15.06 -9.05
CA THR A 110 17.33 -13.85 -9.59
C THR A 110 17.03 -12.59 -8.78
N LEU A 111 16.04 -12.63 -7.88
CA LEU A 111 15.73 -11.55 -6.97
C LEU A 111 16.47 -11.73 -5.64
N GLU A 112 17.42 -10.84 -5.35
CA GLU A 112 18.22 -10.88 -4.12
C GLU A 112 17.40 -10.43 -2.89
N THR A 113 16.45 -9.52 -3.08
CA THR A 113 15.59 -9.00 -2.01
C THR A 113 14.51 -10.03 -1.67
N LYS A 114 14.43 -10.41 -0.40
CA LYS A 114 13.35 -11.24 0.10
C LYS A 114 12.06 -10.41 0.23
N VAL A 115 10.97 -10.86 -0.41
CA VAL A 115 9.67 -10.20 -0.34
C VAL A 115 8.71 -11.09 0.46
N LEU A 116 8.21 -10.60 1.58
CA LEU A 116 7.32 -11.33 2.48
C LEU A 116 6.00 -10.57 2.66
N PRO A 117 4.89 -11.29 2.87
CA PRO A 117 3.62 -10.64 3.19
C PRO A 117 3.61 -10.08 4.62
N ALA A 118 2.85 -8.99 4.84
CA ALA A 118 2.43 -8.55 6.15
C ALA A 118 0.91 -8.67 6.26
N PHE A 119 0.42 -9.16 7.38
CA PHE A 119 -0.99 -9.41 7.61
C PHE A 119 -1.69 -8.12 8.05
N ARG A 120 -2.58 -7.55 7.20
CA ARG A 120 -3.35 -6.34 7.52
C ARG A 120 -4.85 -6.61 7.50
N PRO A 121 -5.48 -6.91 8.64
CA PRO A 121 -6.89 -7.27 8.73
C PRO A 121 -7.84 -6.06 8.84
N ASP A 122 -7.46 -4.87 8.39
CA ASP A 122 -8.24 -3.63 8.57
C ASP A 122 -9.66 -3.74 8.04
N LYS A 123 -9.89 -4.43 6.92
CA LYS A 123 -11.24 -4.62 6.38
C LYS A 123 -12.12 -5.51 7.27
N ALA A 124 -11.52 -6.37 8.07
CA ALA A 124 -12.27 -7.21 9.02
C ALA A 124 -12.74 -6.43 10.26
N VAL A 125 -12.16 -5.26 10.54
CA VAL A 125 -12.56 -4.40 11.66
C VAL A 125 -13.39 -3.19 11.23
N ASN A 126 -13.39 -2.84 9.95
CA ASN A 126 -14.12 -1.71 9.40
C ASN A 126 -15.61 -2.06 9.15
N VAL A 127 -16.29 -2.44 10.20
CA VAL A 127 -17.67 -2.97 10.16
C VAL A 127 -18.70 -1.96 9.63
N GLU A 128 -18.41 -0.67 9.70
CA GLU A 128 -19.28 0.41 9.24
C GLU A 128 -19.24 0.59 7.71
N LYS A 129 -18.26 0.04 7.01
CA LYS A 129 -18.13 0.18 5.55
C LYS A 129 -19.24 -0.57 4.80
N GLU A 130 -19.74 0.03 3.71
CA GLU A 130 -20.81 -0.58 2.91
C GLU A 130 -20.41 -1.95 2.34
N ASP A 131 -19.16 -2.10 1.92
CA ASP A 131 -18.60 -3.31 1.32
C ASP A 131 -18.20 -4.39 2.34
N PHE A 132 -18.44 -4.18 3.64
CA PHE A 132 -18.07 -5.14 4.68
C PHE A 132 -18.72 -6.53 4.48
N PRO A 133 -20.01 -6.69 4.13
CA PRO A 133 -20.59 -8.01 3.86
C PRO A 133 -19.92 -8.71 2.66
N ASP A 134 -19.63 -7.99 1.58
CA ASP A 134 -18.93 -8.53 0.41
C ASP A 134 -17.50 -8.95 0.78
N TYR A 135 -16.85 -8.18 1.65
CA TYR A 135 -15.56 -8.55 2.18
C TYR A 135 -15.62 -9.86 2.99
N LEU A 136 -16.61 -10.02 3.87
CA LEU A 136 -16.79 -11.25 4.64
C LEU A 136 -17.01 -12.47 3.73
N ALA A 137 -17.75 -12.31 2.64
CA ALA A 137 -17.94 -13.38 1.65
C ALA A 137 -16.59 -13.81 1.00
N ARG A 138 -15.76 -12.84 0.63
CA ARG A 138 -14.42 -13.11 0.09
C ARG A 138 -13.50 -13.77 1.12
N LEU A 139 -13.50 -13.27 2.35
CA LEU A 139 -12.71 -13.84 3.43
C LEU A 139 -13.15 -15.27 3.76
N SER A 140 -14.46 -15.52 3.81
CA SER A 140 -15.06 -16.84 3.98
C SER A 140 -14.57 -17.82 2.92
N ALA A 141 -14.61 -17.43 1.65
CA ALA A 141 -14.11 -18.24 0.53
C ALA A 141 -12.61 -18.51 0.64
N ALA A 142 -11.82 -17.50 0.97
CA ALA A 142 -10.35 -17.62 1.10
C ALA A 142 -9.94 -18.48 2.29
N ALA A 143 -10.67 -18.41 3.41
CA ALA A 143 -10.42 -19.18 4.61
C ALA A 143 -11.01 -20.60 4.57
N GLY A 144 -11.98 -20.87 3.68
CA GLY A 144 -12.75 -22.12 3.70
C GLY A 144 -13.62 -22.26 4.96
N VAL A 145 -14.04 -21.14 5.56
CA VAL A 145 -14.82 -21.05 6.79
C VAL A 145 -16.10 -20.28 6.51
N ASP A 146 -17.26 -20.83 6.83
CA ASP A 146 -18.53 -20.13 6.70
C ASP A 146 -18.68 -19.09 7.81
N ILE A 147 -18.57 -17.81 7.45
CA ILE A 147 -18.64 -16.69 8.40
C ILE A 147 -20.11 -16.31 8.62
N ASN A 148 -20.64 -16.65 9.79
CA ASN A 148 -22.02 -16.39 10.17
C ASN A 148 -22.17 -15.66 11.53
N GLY A 149 -21.06 -15.19 12.13
CA GLY A 149 -20.99 -14.47 13.37
C GLY A 149 -19.56 -14.20 13.80
N TRP A 150 -19.40 -13.62 14.99
CA TRP A 150 -18.10 -13.22 15.52
C TRP A 150 -17.10 -14.39 15.65
N GLY A 151 -17.56 -15.52 16.24
CA GLY A 151 -16.68 -16.68 16.44
C GLY A 151 -16.16 -17.26 15.13
N SER A 152 -17.00 -17.36 14.09
CA SER A 152 -16.58 -17.85 12.78
C SER A 152 -15.71 -16.84 12.02
N LEU A 153 -15.90 -15.53 12.23
CA LEU A 153 -15.00 -14.51 11.71
C LEU A 153 -13.58 -14.66 12.30
N LEU A 154 -13.48 -14.85 13.63
CA LEU A 154 -12.18 -15.10 14.26
C LEU A 154 -11.53 -16.39 13.73
N ALA A 155 -12.29 -17.47 13.60
CA ALA A 155 -11.77 -18.72 13.05
C ALA A 155 -11.28 -18.57 11.62
N ALA A 156 -11.95 -17.76 10.80
CA ALA A 156 -11.50 -17.44 9.44
C ALA A 156 -10.18 -16.65 9.45
N LEU A 157 -10.06 -15.64 10.33
CA LEU A 157 -8.83 -14.87 10.47
C LEU A 157 -7.67 -15.73 10.99
N ASP A 158 -7.90 -16.61 11.97
CA ASP A 158 -6.88 -17.53 12.48
C ASP A 158 -6.37 -18.46 11.36
N ASN A 159 -7.29 -19.04 10.56
CA ASN A 159 -6.92 -19.85 9.40
C ASN A 159 -6.07 -19.04 8.40
N ARG A 160 -6.43 -17.79 8.15
CA ARG A 160 -5.65 -16.93 7.25
C ARG A 160 -4.30 -16.53 7.83
N MET A 161 -4.19 -16.31 9.14
CA MET A 161 -2.89 -16.07 9.78
C MET A 161 -1.96 -17.28 9.63
N ASP A 162 -2.48 -18.50 9.79
CA ASP A 162 -1.71 -19.73 9.55
C ASP A 162 -1.25 -19.83 8.09
N PHE A 163 -2.13 -19.51 7.13
CA PHE A 163 -1.77 -19.47 5.71
C PHE A 163 -0.66 -18.45 5.44
N PHE A 164 -0.77 -17.23 5.98
CA PHE A 164 0.25 -16.20 5.84
C PHE A 164 1.58 -16.61 6.49
N ALA A 165 1.53 -17.23 7.66
CA ALA A 165 2.72 -17.75 8.35
C ALA A 165 3.45 -18.81 7.52
N GLN A 166 2.73 -19.70 6.83
CA GLN A 166 3.28 -20.68 5.89
C GLN A 166 3.98 -20.01 4.69
N HIS A 167 3.54 -18.82 4.30
CA HIS A 167 4.17 -18.01 3.25
C HIS A 167 5.26 -17.05 3.77
N GLY A 168 5.67 -17.22 5.03
CA GLY A 168 6.79 -16.48 5.63
C GLY A 168 6.42 -15.16 6.29
N CYS A 169 5.14 -14.84 6.43
CA CYS A 169 4.68 -13.68 7.19
C CYS A 169 5.19 -13.72 8.63
N LYS A 170 5.69 -12.59 9.13
CA LYS A 170 6.24 -12.44 10.49
C LYS A 170 5.72 -11.18 11.19
N VAL A 171 4.98 -10.35 10.49
CA VAL A 171 4.52 -9.05 10.97
C VAL A 171 3.06 -8.81 10.58
N SER A 172 2.37 -8.02 11.39
CA SER A 172 1.10 -7.41 11.02
C SER A 172 1.21 -5.91 11.18
N ASP A 173 0.41 -5.18 10.42
CA ASP A 173 0.28 -3.74 10.53
C ASP A 173 -1.18 -3.31 10.38
N HIS A 174 -1.46 -2.06 10.69
CA HIS A 174 -2.80 -1.48 10.61
C HIS A 174 -2.75 -0.03 10.11
N GLY A 175 -3.73 0.36 9.29
CA GLY A 175 -4.01 1.74 8.94
C GLY A 175 -5.15 2.28 9.82
N LEU A 176 -4.82 2.74 11.02
CA LEU A 176 -5.81 3.25 11.97
C LEU A 176 -5.85 4.78 11.95
N ASP A 177 -7.00 5.35 11.60
CA ASP A 177 -7.23 6.79 11.66
C ASP A 177 -7.37 7.29 13.12
N ASN A 178 -7.95 6.46 13.99
CA ASN A 178 -8.16 6.75 15.40
C ASN A 178 -7.97 5.51 16.25
N LEU A 179 -7.19 5.65 17.31
CA LEU A 179 -7.08 4.64 18.36
C LEU A 179 -8.24 4.83 19.37
N ARG A 180 -9.33 4.11 19.17
CA ARG A 180 -10.44 4.03 20.14
C ARG A 180 -10.51 2.63 20.68
N TYR A 181 -10.56 2.52 21.99
CA TYR A 181 -10.77 1.25 22.67
C TYR A 181 -11.99 1.36 23.59
N ALA A 182 -12.93 0.44 23.39
CA ALA A 182 -14.02 0.20 24.31
C ALA A 182 -14.16 -1.32 24.51
N PRO A 183 -14.14 -1.83 25.73
CA PRO A 183 -14.37 -3.25 25.96
C PRO A 183 -15.78 -3.61 25.51
N ALA A 184 -15.91 -4.74 24.82
CA ALA A 184 -17.19 -5.28 24.38
C ALA A 184 -17.25 -6.78 24.72
N ARG A 185 -18.43 -7.27 25.01
CA ARG A 185 -18.65 -8.70 25.25
C ARG A 185 -18.76 -9.45 23.92
N PRO A 186 -18.37 -10.74 23.87
CA PRO A 186 -18.48 -11.54 22.64
C PRO A 186 -19.88 -11.55 22.03
N GLU A 187 -20.93 -11.51 22.83
CA GLU A 187 -22.32 -11.50 22.37
C GLU A 187 -22.69 -10.18 21.66
N GLU A 188 -22.11 -9.06 22.12
CA GLU A 188 -22.29 -7.75 21.48
C GLU A 188 -21.60 -7.71 20.13
N LEU A 189 -20.37 -8.24 20.05
CA LEU A 189 -19.63 -8.36 18.80
C LEU A 189 -20.31 -9.29 17.81
N ASP A 190 -20.84 -10.43 18.28
CA ASP A 190 -21.61 -11.36 17.44
C ASP A 190 -22.87 -10.69 16.87
N GLY A 191 -23.57 -9.91 17.71
CA GLY A 191 -24.71 -9.11 17.26
C GLY A 191 -24.37 -8.11 16.15
N VAL A 192 -23.23 -7.43 16.26
CA VAL A 192 -22.74 -6.50 15.23
C VAL A 192 -22.47 -7.23 13.90
N VAL A 193 -21.71 -8.33 13.94
CA VAL A 193 -21.37 -9.10 12.73
C VAL A 193 -22.64 -9.64 12.06
N ARG A 194 -23.59 -10.23 12.83
CA ARG A 194 -24.85 -10.77 12.26
C ARG A 194 -25.72 -9.70 11.63
N ARG A 195 -25.85 -8.53 12.25
CA ARG A 195 -26.58 -7.40 11.67
C ARG A 195 -25.96 -6.96 10.37
N ARG A 196 -24.63 -6.86 10.29
CA ARG A 196 -23.93 -6.52 9.05
C ARG A 196 -24.12 -7.57 7.96
N LEU A 197 -24.10 -8.85 8.30
CA LEU A 197 -24.41 -9.94 7.36
C LEU A 197 -25.87 -9.89 6.86
N ALA A 198 -26.79 -9.37 7.68
CA ALA A 198 -28.19 -9.14 7.31
C ALA A 198 -28.38 -7.85 6.46
N GLY A 199 -27.31 -7.10 6.17
CA GLY A 199 -27.38 -5.84 5.42
C GLY A 199 -27.80 -4.62 6.24
N GLU A 200 -27.84 -4.74 7.57
CA GLU A 200 -28.18 -3.62 8.44
C GLU A 200 -26.95 -2.70 8.68
N THR A 201 -27.19 -1.43 8.92
CA THR A 201 -26.16 -0.49 9.39
C THR A 201 -25.94 -0.64 10.91
N VAL A 202 -24.71 -0.39 11.37
CA VAL A 202 -24.31 -0.50 12.77
C VAL A 202 -23.59 0.75 13.24
#